data_7e48bacd574422abc6b3dea0e32e07b5
#
_entry.id   7e48bacd574422abc6b3dea0e32e07b5
#
_cell.length_a   1.000
_cell.length_b   1.000
_cell.length_c   1.000
_cell.angle_alpha   90.00
_cell.angle_beta   90.00
_cell.angle_gamma   90.00
#
_symmetry.space_group_name_H-M   'P 1'
#
loop_
_entity.id
_entity.type
_entity.pdbx_description
1 polymer ?
#
loop_
_entity_poly.entity_id
_entity_poly.type
_entity_poly.pdbx_seq_one_letter_code
_entity_poly.pdbx_strand_id
1 'polypeptide(L)'
;MSTWNLLLKHEDLGEESKRRIKATLNKTISLKELELAVADGWVEKKRRKRTVTVEKSKALGDSFEDEVWTAFYRMGFDYMNSTNKFELSYSSSNPALTKQIDVIAMDDETCLFVECKETDKLDRTKQWKTDLEAMYGHYKGICDEITSKFGRKKFKYIFATRNYAIGQTDLDRIRDFNFAFFDEDSVKYYDGLATHLGTAAKYQLLGSLFAGKEIKGLDMNVPAIEGKMGGLTYYSFSIEPSKLLKVAYVLHRNNANHDLMPTYQRLIQKPRLKAIQEFVNQGGYFPNSLIISIDSGGHQLQFDKANTQVEDSVSRVGVLHLPRRYQSAYIIDGQHRLYGYSGSRFESTNCIPVVAFVDLNKEAQLNCSWI
;
A
#
# COMPACT_ATOMS: atom_id res chain seq x y z
N MET A 1 -20.98 -23.08 1.95
CA MET A 1 -20.76 -21.86 2.77
C MET A 1 -20.48 -20.71 1.84
N SER A 2 -20.99 -19.50 2.11
CA SER A 2 -20.69 -18.36 1.25
C SER A 2 -19.20 -18.03 1.34
N THR A 3 -18.53 -17.87 0.19
CA THR A 3 -17.13 -17.43 0.06
C THR A 3 -16.84 -16.16 0.87
N TRP A 4 -17.83 -15.31 1.04
CA TRP A 4 -17.72 -14.05 1.79
C TRP A 4 -17.41 -14.21 3.27
N ASN A 5 -17.68 -15.37 3.88
CA ASN A 5 -17.28 -15.66 5.25
C ASN A 5 -15.77 -15.85 5.39
N LEU A 6 -15.05 -15.97 4.28
CA LEU A 6 -13.60 -16.10 4.21
C LEU A 6 -12.90 -14.75 3.93
N LEU A 7 -13.66 -13.69 3.70
CA LEU A 7 -13.17 -12.31 3.60
C LEU A 7 -13.44 -11.63 4.95
N LEU A 8 -12.41 -11.49 5.75
CA LEU A 8 -12.51 -11.01 7.12
C LEU A 8 -12.00 -9.58 7.25
N LYS A 9 -12.48 -8.91 8.29
CA LYS A 9 -11.94 -7.60 8.69
C LYS A 9 -10.53 -7.76 9.25
N HIS A 10 -9.74 -6.69 9.14
CA HIS A 10 -8.36 -6.65 9.63
C HIS A 10 -8.22 -7.11 11.09
N GLU A 11 -9.12 -6.68 11.96
CA GLU A 11 -9.15 -7.01 13.38
C GLU A 11 -9.33 -8.51 13.65
N ASP A 12 -10.01 -9.24 12.77
CA ASP A 12 -10.30 -10.66 12.90
C ASP A 12 -9.20 -11.57 12.32
N LEU A 13 -8.21 -10.98 11.64
CA LEU A 13 -7.15 -11.73 10.93
C LEU A 13 -5.89 -12.00 11.76
N GLY A 14 -5.90 -11.66 13.05
CA GLY A 14 -4.72 -11.79 13.93
C GLY A 14 -4.16 -13.21 14.02
N GLU A 15 -5.00 -14.24 14.11
CA GLU A 15 -4.54 -15.65 14.17
C GLU A 15 -4.01 -16.12 12.80
N GLU A 16 -4.67 -15.74 11.72
CA GLU A 16 -4.21 -16.04 10.37
C GLU A 16 -2.85 -15.38 10.08
N SER A 17 -2.66 -14.12 10.49
CA SER A 17 -1.38 -13.44 10.41
C SER A 17 -0.27 -14.19 11.15
N LYS A 18 -0.53 -14.64 12.38
CA LYS A 18 0.43 -15.45 13.13
C LYS A 18 0.78 -16.77 12.44
N ARG A 19 -0.20 -17.38 11.76
CA ARG A 19 0.01 -18.61 10.97
C ARG A 19 0.87 -18.33 9.74
N ARG A 20 0.55 -17.27 9.01
CA ARG A 20 1.23 -16.92 7.73
C ARG A 20 2.67 -16.48 7.93
N ILE A 21 2.97 -15.75 8.98
CA ILE A 21 4.35 -15.30 9.29
C ILE A 21 5.30 -16.48 9.58
N LYS A 22 4.80 -17.64 10.03
CA LYS A 22 5.65 -18.79 10.34
C LYS A 22 6.16 -19.45 9.06
N ALA A 23 7.45 -19.74 9.02
CA ALA A 23 8.08 -20.49 7.91
C ALA A 23 7.62 -21.96 7.84
N THR A 24 7.11 -22.50 8.93
CA THR A 24 6.70 -23.91 9.05
C THR A 24 5.25 -24.04 9.47
N LEU A 25 4.60 -25.06 8.97
CA LEU A 25 3.33 -25.54 9.47
C LEU A 25 3.57 -26.37 10.73
N ASN A 26 2.72 -26.20 11.75
CA ASN A 26 2.80 -26.98 12.98
C ASN A 26 1.43 -27.59 13.29
N LYS A 27 1.39 -28.86 13.67
CA LYS A 27 0.19 -29.53 14.19
C LYS A 27 0.55 -30.45 15.33
N THR A 28 -0.41 -30.67 16.24
CA THR A 28 -0.28 -31.66 17.29
C THR A 28 -1.16 -32.85 16.95
N ILE A 29 -0.56 -34.03 16.86
CA ILE A 29 -1.19 -35.29 16.47
C ILE A 29 -1.03 -36.32 17.58
N SER A 30 -1.77 -37.42 17.51
CA SER A 30 -1.56 -38.58 18.39
C SER A 30 -0.26 -39.29 18.02
N LEU A 31 0.33 -40.03 18.99
CA LEU A 31 1.53 -40.83 18.72
C LEU A 31 1.29 -41.91 17.65
N LYS A 32 0.04 -42.37 17.47
CA LYS A 32 -0.35 -43.39 16.47
C LYS A 32 -0.27 -42.84 15.04
N GLU A 33 -0.41 -41.55 14.87
CA GLU A 33 -0.40 -40.88 13.56
C GLU A 33 1.01 -40.42 13.14
N LEU A 34 2.01 -40.61 14.03
CA LEU A 34 3.35 -40.06 13.79
C LEU A 34 4.02 -40.69 12.56
N GLU A 35 3.93 -41.99 12.38
CA GLU A 35 4.56 -42.68 11.22
C GLU A 35 3.98 -42.18 9.89
N LEU A 36 2.66 -42.02 9.81
CA LEU A 36 1.99 -41.45 8.64
C LEU A 36 2.39 -39.98 8.40
N ALA A 37 2.51 -39.20 9.46
CA ALA A 37 2.95 -37.83 9.36
C ALA A 37 4.41 -37.72 8.86
N VAL A 38 5.29 -38.57 9.38
CA VAL A 38 6.70 -38.62 8.92
C VAL A 38 6.80 -39.04 7.45
N ALA A 39 6.00 -40.02 7.02
CA ALA A 39 5.92 -40.40 5.61
C ALA A 39 5.42 -39.27 4.69
N ASP A 40 4.56 -38.37 5.23
CA ASP A 40 4.11 -37.15 4.52
C ASP A 40 5.08 -35.95 4.68
N GLY A 41 6.29 -36.18 5.19
CA GLY A 41 7.35 -35.17 5.30
C GLY A 41 7.24 -34.25 6.52
N TRP A 42 6.47 -34.63 7.54
CA TRP A 42 6.47 -33.95 8.83
C TRP A 42 7.63 -34.42 9.69
N VAL A 43 8.22 -33.49 10.44
CA VAL A 43 9.34 -33.76 11.36
C VAL A 43 8.83 -33.59 12.79
N GLU A 44 9.23 -34.48 13.69
CA GLU A 44 8.91 -34.38 15.10
C GLU A 44 9.60 -33.16 15.72
N LYS A 45 8.83 -32.29 16.38
CA LYS A 45 9.34 -31.10 17.06
C LYS A 45 9.33 -31.24 18.59
N LYS A 46 8.24 -31.75 19.12
CA LYS A 46 8.07 -31.91 20.58
C LYS A 46 7.16 -33.06 20.89
N ARG A 47 7.66 -34.03 21.66
CA ARG A 47 6.90 -35.19 22.13
C ARG A 47 6.34 -34.97 23.54
N ARG A 48 5.09 -35.40 23.74
CA ARG A 48 4.41 -35.46 25.03
C ARG A 48 3.95 -36.92 25.31
N LYS A 49 3.40 -37.21 26.49
CA LYS A 49 2.99 -38.57 26.86
C LYS A 49 2.00 -39.25 25.88
N ARG A 50 1.08 -38.49 25.29
CA ARG A 50 0.02 -39.01 24.39
C ARG A 50 -0.01 -38.37 23.02
N THR A 51 0.69 -37.27 22.83
CA THR A 51 0.68 -36.47 21.59
C THR A 51 2.09 -36.05 21.18
N VAL A 52 2.25 -35.73 19.93
CA VAL A 52 3.48 -35.18 19.37
C VAL A 52 3.16 -33.96 18.53
N THR A 53 3.90 -32.86 18.71
CA THR A 53 3.86 -31.71 17.82
C THR A 53 4.85 -31.99 16.70
N VAL A 54 4.36 -31.93 15.48
CA VAL A 54 5.16 -32.09 14.26
C VAL A 54 5.17 -30.79 13.48
N GLU A 55 6.25 -30.55 12.74
CA GLU A 55 6.40 -29.42 11.84
C GLU A 55 6.78 -29.85 10.44
N LYS A 56 6.37 -29.06 9.44
CA LYS A 56 6.70 -29.26 8.03
C LYS A 56 6.96 -27.90 7.38
N SER A 57 7.98 -27.78 6.54
CA SER A 57 8.17 -26.59 5.72
C SER A 57 6.95 -26.36 4.82
N LYS A 58 6.57 -25.13 4.63
CA LYS A 58 5.52 -24.78 3.66
C LYS A 58 5.98 -25.12 2.25
N ALA A 59 5.04 -25.42 1.36
CA ALA A 59 5.34 -25.45 -0.06
C ALA A 59 5.81 -24.05 -0.52
N LEU A 60 6.63 -24.00 -1.57
CA LEU A 60 7.21 -22.76 -2.08
C LEU A 60 6.09 -21.75 -2.39
N GLY A 61 5.10 -22.12 -3.21
CA GLY A 61 3.99 -21.25 -3.56
C GLY A 61 3.24 -20.72 -2.34
N ASP A 62 2.91 -21.57 -1.37
CA ASP A 62 2.25 -21.15 -0.12
C ASP A 62 3.11 -20.16 0.67
N SER A 63 4.43 -20.33 0.67
CA SER A 63 5.36 -19.44 1.36
C SER A 63 5.38 -18.05 0.75
N PHE A 64 5.39 -17.95 -0.58
CA PHE A 64 5.38 -16.70 -1.30
C PHE A 64 4.04 -15.97 -1.18
N GLU A 65 2.93 -16.69 -1.33
CA GLU A 65 1.59 -16.13 -1.08
C GLU A 65 1.46 -15.56 0.35
N ASP A 66 1.96 -16.31 1.34
CA ASP A 66 1.92 -15.88 2.75
C ASP A 66 2.80 -14.65 3.01
N GLU A 67 3.93 -14.50 2.33
CA GLU A 67 4.79 -13.32 2.41
C GLU A 67 4.07 -12.09 1.83
N VAL A 68 3.54 -12.21 0.62
CA VAL A 68 2.77 -11.14 -0.03
C VAL A 68 1.56 -10.76 0.83
N TRP A 69 0.78 -11.74 1.29
CA TRP A 69 -0.37 -11.51 2.15
C TRP A 69 0.02 -10.78 3.45
N THR A 70 1.13 -11.20 4.07
CA THR A 70 1.63 -10.60 5.33
C THR A 70 2.05 -9.15 5.14
N ALA A 71 2.66 -8.81 4.00
CA ALA A 71 2.99 -7.43 3.67
C ALA A 71 1.72 -6.56 3.60
N PHE A 72 0.67 -7.02 2.91
CA PHE A 72 -0.60 -6.31 2.83
C PHE A 72 -1.33 -6.23 4.19
N TYR A 73 -1.28 -7.28 4.99
CA TYR A 73 -1.82 -7.26 6.35
C TYR A 73 -1.14 -6.18 7.21
N ARG A 74 0.19 -6.07 7.18
CA ARG A 74 0.94 -5.03 7.89
C ARG A 74 0.59 -3.61 7.42
N MET A 75 0.18 -3.45 6.17
CA MET A 75 -0.30 -2.19 5.62
C MET A 75 -1.70 -1.78 6.13
N GLY A 76 -2.42 -2.68 6.81
CA GLY A 76 -3.69 -2.36 7.45
C GLY A 76 -4.83 -2.14 6.45
N PHE A 77 -4.99 -3.01 5.45
CA PHE A 77 -6.20 -3.06 4.64
C PHE A 77 -7.38 -3.54 5.49
N ASP A 78 -8.57 -2.99 5.27
CA ASP A 78 -9.74 -3.21 6.12
C ASP A 78 -10.28 -4.64 6.02
N TYR A 79 -10.16 -5.25 4.82
CA TYR A 79 -10.61 -6.61 4.54
C TYR A 79 -9.54 -7.37 3.76
N MET A 80 -9.31 -8.64 4.15
CA MET A 80 -8.45 -9.59 3.42
C MET A 80 -8.98 -11.02 3.52
N ASN A 81 -8.53 -11.90 2.60
CA ASN A 81 -8.87 -13.31 2.66
C ASN A 81 -8.20 -14.02 3.85
N SER A 82 -8.97 -14.87 4.53
CA SER A 82 -8.49 -15.68 5.66
C SER A 82 -7.94 -17.05 5.25
N THR A 83 -7.91 -17.35 3.96
CA THR A 83 -7.46 -18.65 3.43
C THR A 83 -6.90 -18.49 2.03
N ASN A 84 -5.95 -19.39 1.66
CA ASN A 84 -5.43 -19.50 0.30
C ASN A 84 -6.45 -20.09 -0.70
N LYS A 85 -7.61 -20.58 -0.21
CA LYS A 85 -8.71 -21.13 -1.02
C LYS A 85 -9.87 -20.13 -1.16
N PHE A 86 -9.57 -18.85 -1.18
CA PHE A 86 -10.58 -17.82 -1.40
C PHE A 86 -10.93 -17.74 -2.88
N GLU A 87 -12.20 -17.88 -3.21
CA GLU A 87 -12.69 -17.88 -4.58
C GLU A 87 -13.77 -16.82 -4.78
N LEU A 88 -13.73 -16.15 -5.93
CA LEU A 88 -14.76 -15.21 -6.35
C LEU A 88 -15.40 -15.67 -7.66
N SER A 89 -16.73 -15.50 -7.77
CA SER A 89 -17.40 -15.69 -9.04
C SER A 89 -16.99 -14.60 -10.03
N TYR A 90 -16.79 -14.99 -11.27
CA TYR A 90 -16.54 -14.05 -12.37
C TYR A 90 -17.67 -14.00 -13.38
N SER A 91 -18.80 -14.67 -13.09
CA SER A 91 -19.97 -14.71 -13.95
C SER A 91 -21.26 -14.50 -13.17
N SER A 92 -21.98 -13.44 -13.48
CA SER A 92 -23.30 -13.16 -12.89
C SER A 92 -24.38 -14.17 -13.32
N SER A 93 -24.25 -14.75 -14.52
CA SER A 93 -25.18 -15.75 -15.06
C SER A 93 -24.92 -17.16 -14.54
N ASN A 94 -23.72 -17.47 -14.10
CA ASN A 94 -23.34 -18.76 -13.53
C ASN A 94 -22.40 -18.59 -12.33
N PRO A 95 -22.92 -18.44 -11.11
CA PRO A 95 -22.11 -18.24 -9.89
C PRO A 95 -21.17 -19.40 -9.55
N ALA A 96 -21.32 -20.58 -10.17
CA ALA A 96 -20.42 -21.71 -10.00
C ALA A 96 -19.09 -21.53 -10.74
N LEU A 97 -19.02 -20.59 -11.66
CA LEU A 97 -17.76 -20.23 -12.33
C LEU A 97 -16.97 -19.29 -11.42
N THR A 98 -16.02 -19.87 -10.71
CA THR A 98 -15.16 -19.17 -9.72
C THR A 98 -13.72 -19.13 -10.16
N LYS A 99 -12.99 -18.13 -9.66
CA LYS A 99 -11.53 -18.01 -9.74
C LYS A 99 -10.98 -17.89 -8.34
N GLN A 100 -10.01 -18.72 -8.01
CA GLN A 100 -9.22 -18.57 -6.79
C GLN A 100 -8.39 -17.30 -6.88
N ILE A 101 -8.35 -16.56 -5.77
CA ILE A 101 -7.54 -15.36 -5.59
C ILE A 101 -6.56 -15.61 -4.45
N ASP A 102 -5.26 -15.54 -4.74
CA ASP A 102 -4.22 -15.85 -3.77
C ASP A 102 -4.21 -14.81 -2.64
N VAL A 103 -4.25 -13.52 -2.99
CA VAL A 103 -4.42 -12.43 -2.02
C VAL A 103 -5.45 -11.43 -2.52
N ILE A 104 -6.42 -11.09 -1.67
CA ILE A 104 -7.29 -9.94 -1.83
C ILE A 104 -7.07 -8.99 -0.66
N ALA A 105 -6.89 -7.71 -0.96
CA ALA A 105 -6.76 -6.66 0.03
C ALA A 105 -7.65 -5.47 -0.37
N MET A 106 -8.53 -5.05 0.53
CA MET A 106 -9.58 -4.09 0.23
C MET A 106 -9.73 -3.07 1.36
N ASP A 107 -9.99 -1.82 0.98
CA ASP A 107 -10.44 -0.73 1.85
C ASP A 107 -11.68 -0.05 1.26
N ASP A 108 -12.07 1.11 1.82
CA ASP A 108 -13.26 1.83 1.37
C ASP A 108 -13.16 2.26 -0.11
N GLU A 109 -11.98 2.57 -0.61
CA GLU A 109 -11.78 3.15 -1.95
C GLU A 109 -11.21 2.16 -2.97
N THR A 110 -10.45 1.18 -2.50
CA THR A 110 -9.65 0.31 -3.37
C THR A 110 -9.87 -1.17 -3.10
N CYS A 111 -9.67 -1.99 -4.12
CA CYS A 111 -9.61 -3.44 -4.00
C CYS A 111 -8.50 -3.97 -4.90
N LEU A 112 -7.54 -4.65 -4.30
CA LEU A 112 -6.38 -5.23 -4.95
C LEU A 112 -6.52 -6.75 -4.99
N PHE A 113 -6.25 -7.34 -6.14
CA PHE A 113 -6.15 -8.78 -6.33
C PHE A 113 -4.71 -9.12 -6.66
N VAL A 114 -4.16 -10.14 -6.04
CA VAL A 114 -2.80 -10.60 -6.34
C VAL A 114 -2.84 -12.06 -6.76
N GLU A 115 -2.18 -12.35 -7.86
CA GLU A 115 -1.83 -13.70 -8.31
C GLU A 115 -0.35 -13.91 -8.08
N CYS A 116 0.04 -14.92 -7.30
CA CYS A 116 1.40 -15.22 -6.91
C CYS A 116 1.93 -16.43 -7.68
N LYS A 117 3.11 -16.32 -8.26
CA LYS A 117 3.79 -17.44 -8.96
C LYS A 117 5.23 -17.54 -8.51
N GLU A 118 5.60 -18.71 -8.00
CA GLU A 118 6.96 -19.00 -7.54
C GLU A 118 7.48 -20.30 -8.19
N THR A 119 8.80 -20.38 -8.35
CA THR A 119 9.51 -21.59 -8.75
C THR A 119 10.81 -21.73 -7.95
N ASP A 120 11.31 -22.97 -7.84
CA ASP A 120 12.60 -23.29 -7.22
C ASP A 120 13.81 -22.97 -8.11
N LYS A 121 13.57 -22.73 -9.40
CA LYS A 121 14.62 -22.46 -10.40
C LYS A 121 14.75 -20.97 -10.61
N LEU A 122 15.92 -20.42 -10.28
CA LEU A 122 16.25 -19.02 -10.55
C LEU A 122 16.12 -18.71 -12.04
N ASP A 123 15.61 -17.53 -12.35
CA ASP A 123 15.45 -16.98 -13.70
C ASP A 123 14.75 -17.93 -14.68
N ARG A 124 13.81 -18.74 -14.18
CA ARG A 124 13.02 -19.62 -15.03
C ARG A 124 12.22 -18.79 -16.04
N THR A 125 12.43 -19.09 -17.30
CA THR A 125 11.61 -18.53 -18.38
C THR A 125 10.32 -19.32 -18.56
N LYS A 126 9.20 -18.62 -18.70
CA LYS A 126 7.88 -19.16 -19.05
C LYS A 126 7.14 -18.14 -19.89
N GLN A 127 6.35 -18.60 -20.85
CA GLN A 127 5.40 -17.75 -21.56
C GLN A 127 4.12 -17.61 -20.71
N TRP A 128 3.76 -16.39 -20.38
CA TRP A 128 2.64 -16.10 -19.48
C TRP A 128 1.36 -15.70 -20.22
N LYS A 129 1.36 -15.73 -21.54
CA LYS A 129 0.22 -15.31 -22.37
C LYS A 129 -1.10 -15.89 -21.88
N THR A 130 -1.18 -17.21 -21.77
CA THR A 130 -2.43 -17.91 -21.40
C THR A 130 -2.88 -17.55 -19.97
N ASP A 131 -1.94 -17.49 -19.03
CA ASP A 131 -2.26 -17.13 -17.64
C ASP A 131 -2.79 -15.67 -17.55
N LEU A 132 -2.12 -14.73 -18.22
CA LEU A 132 -2.49 -13.31 -18.22
C LEU A 132 -3.82 -13.06 -18.95
N GLU A 133 -4.07 -13.73 -20.07
CA GLU A 133 -5.35 -13.66 -20.80
C GLU A 133 -6.50 -14.23 -19.97
N ALA A 134 -6.26 -15.33 -19.25
CA ALA A 134 -7.26 -15.89 -18.33
C ALA A 134 -7.56 -14.93 -17.16
N MET A 135 -6.53 -14.35 -16.54
CA MET A 135 -6.70 -13.33 -15.51
C MET A 135 -7.53 -12.15 -16.01
N TYR A 136 -7.21 -11.64 -17.20
CA TYR A 136 -7.93 -10.53 -17.82
C TYR A 136 -9.39 -10.89 -18.11
N GLY A 137 -9.64 -12.08 -18.63
CA GLY A 137 -11.00 -12.58 -18.92
C GLY A 137 -11.90 -12.67 -17.69
N HIS A 138 -11.32 -13.00 -16.52
CA HIS A 138 -12.08 -13.08 -15.26
C HIS A 138 -12.19 -11.72 -14.54
N TYR A 139 -11.30 -10.78 -14.83
CA TYR A 139 -11.13 -9.55 -14.05
C TYR A 139 -12.39 -8.71 -13.93
N LYS A 140 -13.09 -8.48 -15.05
CA LYS A 140 -14.32 -7.69 -15.05
C LYS A 140 -15.40 -8.32 -14.15
N GLY A 141 -15.64 -9.61 -14.30
CA GLY A 141 -16.65 -10.30 -13.50
C GLY A 141 -16.34 -10.28 -12.01
N ILE A 142 -15.07 -10.46 -11.64
CA ILE A 142 -14.62 -10.34 -10.24
C ILE A 142 -14.87 -8.92 -9.71
N CYS A 143 -14.55 -7.89 -10.49
CA CYS A 143 -14.83 -6.49 -10.10
C CYS A 143 -16.32 -6.21 -9.94
N ASP A 144 -17.15 -6.76 -10.82
CA ASP A 144 -18.61 -6.62 -10.75
C ASP A 144 -19.18 -7.31 -9.50
N GLU A 145 -18.67 -8.49 -9.13
CA GLU A 145 -19.03 -9.22 -7.92
C GLU A 145 -18.69 -8.44 -6.65
N ILE A 146 -17.47 -7.87 -6.57
CA ILE A 146 -17.09 -6.99 -5.45
C ILE A 146 -17.95 -5.73 -5.42
N THR A 147 -18.19 -5.12 -6.58
CA THR A 147 -18.99 -3.88 -6.68
C THR A 147 -20.42 -4.09 -6.21
N SER A 148 -21.02 -5.25 -6.52
CA SER A 148 -22.38 -5.56 -6.10
C SER A 148 -22.54 -5.63 -4.58
N LYS A 149 -21.49 -6.05 -3.88
CA LYS A 149 -21.51 -6.27 -2.42
C LYS A 149 -20.95 -5.10 -1.61
N PHE A 150 -19.88 -4.45 -2.09
CA PHE A 150 -19.12 -3.44 -1.34
C PHE A 150 -19.14 -2.05 -2.00
N GLY A 151 -19.91 -1.89 -3.07
CA GLY A 151 -19.96 -0.64 -3.82
C GLY A 151 -18.76 -0.45 -4.76
N ARG A 152 -18.75 0.67 -5.47
CA ARG A 152 -17.70 0.98 -6.44
C ARG A 152 -16.36 1.23 -5.77
N LYS A 153 -15.31 0.54 -6.25
CA LYS A 153 -13.93 0.69 -5.81
C LYS A 153 -13.01 0.93 -7.01
N LYS A 154 -11.79 1.38 -6.73
CA LYS A 154 -10.70 1.32 -7.70
C LYS A 154 -10.07 -0.07 -7.62
N PHE A 155 -10.03 -0.75 -8.74
CA PHE A 155 -9.50 -2.10 -8.81
C PHE A 155 -8.10 -2.11 -9.43
N LYS A 156 -7.23 -2.97 -8.92
CA LYS A 156 -5.95 -3.30 -9.56
C LYS A 156 -5.66 -4.79 -9.38
N TYR A 157 -5.32 -5.44 -10.49
CA TYR A 157 -4.75 -6.78 -10.45
C TYR A 157 -3.23 -6.66 -10.40
N ILE A 158 -2.59 -7.43 -9.53
CA ILE A 158 -1.14 -7.49 -9.36
C ILE A 158 -0.70 -8.91 -9.71
N PHE A 159 0.22 -9.03 -10.66
CA PHE A 159 0.89 -10.27 -10.97
C PHE A 159 2.25 -10.28 -10.28
N ALA A 160 2.39 -11.10 -9.24
CA ALA A 160 3.58 -11.19 -8.42
C ALA A 160 4.36 -12.47 -8.74
N THR A 161 5.67 -12.36 -8.98
CA THR A 161 6.51 -13.51 -9.31
C THR A 161 7.78 -13.57 -8.48
N ARG A 162 8.24 -14.79 -8.21
CA ARG A 162 9.56 -15.07 -7.61
C ARG A 162 10.29 -16.11 -8.43
N ASN A 163 11.57 -15.86 -8.71
CA ASN A 163 12.46 -16.71 -9.51
C ASN A 163 12.03 -16.91 -10.97
N TYR A 164 11.16 -16.02 -11.51
CA TYR A 164 10.81 -16.02 -12.93
C TYR A 164 11.41 -14.82 -13.66
N ALA A 165 12.05 -15.08 -14.79
CA ALA A 165 12.39 -14.04 -15.76
C ALA A 165 11.18 -13.77 -16.66
N ILE A 166 10.67 -12.55 -16.65
CA ILE A 166 9.52 -12.12 -17.45
C ILE A 166 10.01 -11.43 -18.71
N GLY A 167 9.58 -11.91 -19.87
CA GLY A 167 9.93 -11.33 -21.16
C GLY A 167 9.16 -10.03 -21.44
N GLN A 168 9.76 -9.17 -22.28
CA GLN A 168 9.19 -7.85 -22.62
C GLN A 168 7.74 -7.95 -23.14
N THR A 169 7.45 -8.95 -23.98
CA THR A 169 6.10 -9.16 -24.52
C THR A 169 5.04 -9.42 -23.44
N ASP A 170 5.41 -10.11 -22.36
CA ASP A 170 4.49 -10.35 -21.24
C ASP A 170 4.38 -9.11 -20.34
N LEU A 171 5.45 -8.34 -20.16
CA LEU A 171 5.40 -7.03 -19.50
C LEU A 171 4.50 -6.05 -20.26
N ASP A 172 4.56 -6.05 -21.58
CA ASP A 172 3.68 -5.23 -22.43
C ASP A 172 2.21 -5.63 -22.26
N ARG A 173 1.89 -6.94 -22.24
CA ARG A 173 0.53 -7.43 -21.95
C ARG A 173 0.02 -7.01 -20.57
N ILE A 174 0.87 -7.13 -19.55
CA ILE A 174 0.52 -6.71 -18.17
C ILE A 174 0.14 -5.22 -18.18
N ARG A 175 0.90 -4.40 -18.89
CA ARG A 175 0.63 -2.97 -19.05
C ARG A 175 -0.67 -2.71 -19.82
N ASP A 176 -0.89 -3.40 -20.94
CA ASP A 176 -2.07 -3.25 -21.78
C ASP A 176 -3.36 -3.66 -21.04
N PHE A 177 -3.29 -4.68 -20.17
CA PHE A 177 -4.38 -5.08 -19.28
C PHE A 177 -4.55 -4.15 -18.07
N ASN A 178 -3.71 -3.13 -17.94
CA ASN A 178 -3.66 -2.23 -16.79
C ASN A 178 -3.47 -2.98 -15.46
N PHE A 179 -2.73 -4.09 -15.50
CA PHE A 179 -2.26 -4.81 -14.32
C PHE A 179 -0.96 -4.18 -13.81
N ALA A 180 -0.60 -4.52 -12.57
CA ALA A 180 0.71 -4.21 -12.02
C ALA A 180 1.57 -5.48 -12.00
N PHE A 181 2.86 -5.34 -12.25
CA PHE A 181 3.83 -6.42 -12.13
C PHE A 181 4.70 -6.20 -10.91
N PHE A 182 4.80 -7.22 -10.08
CA PHE A 182 5.69 -7.25 -8.93
C PHE A 182 6.67 -8.42 -9.11
N ASP A 183 7.90 -8.09 -9.40
CA ASP A 183 9.00 -9.04 -9.28
C ASP A 183 9.39 -9.24 -7.81
N GLU A 184 10.34 -10.11 -7.56
CA GLU A 184 10.83 -10.39 -6.21
C GLU A 184 11.34 -9.14 -5.48
N ASP A 185 12.03 -8.24 -6.18
CA ASP A 185 12.55 -6.99 -5.61
C ASP A 185 11.42 -6.03 -5.23
N SER A 186 10.38 -5.94 -6.04
CA SER A 186 9.17 -5.19 -5.74
C SER A 186 8.46 -5.73 -4.49
N VAL A 187 8.30 -7.05 -4.38
CA VAL A 187 7.70 -7.70 -3.20
C VAL A 187 8.53 -7.42 -1.95
N LYS A 188 9.86 -7.60 -2.00
CA LYS A 188 10.78 -7.29 -0.90
C LYS A 188 10.73 -5.82 -0.51
N TYR A 189 10.63 -4.93 -1.49
CA TYR A 189 10.51 -3.49 -1.25
C TYR A 189 9.24 -3.16 -0.46
N TYR A 190 8.09 -3.64 -0.92
CA TYR A 190 6.82 -3.37 -0.24
C TYR A 190 6.69 -4.09 1.11
N ASP A 191 7.25 -5.30 1.27
CA ASP A 191 7.34 -5.95 2.59
C ASP A 191 8.25 -5.16 3.54
N GLY A 192 9.38 -4.67 3.04
CA GLY A 192 10.25 -3.76 3.78
C GLY A 192 9.53 -2.48 4.20
N LEU A 193 8.81 -1.82 3.28
CA LEU A 193 7.98 -0.66 3.59
C LEU A 193 6.92 -0.99 4.66
N ALA A 194 6.18 -2.08 4.49
CA ALA A 194 5.16 -2.50 5.44
C ALA A 194 5.75 -2.78 6.83
N THR A 195 6.94 -3.39 6.87
CA THR A 195 7.67 -3.66 8.12
C THR A 195 8.11 -2.38 8.82
N HIS A 196 8.54 -1.36 8.07
CA HIS A 196 9.08 -0.12 8.62
C HIS A 196 8.02 0.96 8.84
N LEU A 197 7.06 1.12 7.93
CA LEU A 197 6.04 2.16 7.94
C LEU A 197 4.69 1.70 8.50
N GLY A 198 4.46 0.37 8.62
CA GLY A 198 3.14 -0.13 9.01
C GLY A 198 2.06 0.35 8.03
N THR A 199 0.98 0.89 8.58
CA THR A 199 -0.18 1.38 7.81
C THR A 199 0.16 2.52 6.83
N ALA A 200 1.20 3.31 7.07
CA ALA A 200 1.63 4.35 6.13
C ALA A 200 2.16 3.77 4.81
N ALA A 201 2.64 2.52 4.80
CA ALA A 201 3.08 1.85 3.58
C ALA A 201 1.94 1.64 2.57
N LYS A 202 0.68 1.49 3.05
CA LYS A 202 -0.51 1.41 2.20
C LYS A 202 -0.62 2.61 1.25
N TYR A 203 -0.42 3.82 1.78
CA TYR A 203 -0.53 5.03 0.97
C TYR A 203 0.56 5.10 -0.11
N GLN A 204 1.78 4.61 0.17
CA GLN A 204 2.85 4.53 -0.83
C GLN A 204 2.52 3.50 -1.93
N LEU A 205 2.01 2.33 -1.55
CA LEU A 205 1.57 1.30 -2.48
C LEU A 205 0.43 1.82 -3.37
N LEU A 206 -0.63 2.35 -2.77
CA LEU A 206 -1.79 2.87 -3.51
C LEU A 206 -1.41 4.07 -4.38
N GLY A 207 -0.53 4.93 -3.88
CA GLY A 207 0.05 6.04 -4.66
C GLY A 207 0.73 5.53 -5.93
N SER A 208 1.56 4.49 -5.83
CA SER A 208 2.23 3.89 -6.98
C SER A 208 1.25 3.22 -7.96
N LEU A 209 0.28 2.44 -7.44
CA LEU A 209 -0.67 1.70 -8.27
C LEU A 209 -1.70 2.60 -8.99
N PHE A 210 -2.03 3.74 -8.40
CA PHE A 210 -3.08 4.65 -8.87
C PHE A 210 -2.57 6.06 -9.13
N ALA A 211 -1.28 6.27 -9.37
CA ALA A 211 -0.67 7.56 -9.62
C ALA A 211 -1.51 8.43 -10.57
N GLY A 212 -1.76 9.68 -10.19
CA GLY A 212 -2.55 10.63 -10.96
C GLY A 212 -4.06 10.37 -10.99
N LYS A 213 -4.57 9.24 -10.46
CA LYS A 213 -6.02 8.98 -10.39
C LYS A 213 -6.66 9.83 -9.29
N GLU A 214 -7.85 10.33 -9.58
CA GLU A 214 -8.63 11.09 -8.59
C GLU A 214 -9.07 10.21 -7.41
N ILE A 215 -9.02 10.78 -6.20
CA ILE A 215 -9.54 10.16 -4.97
C ILE A 215 -10.94 10.75 -4.76
N LYS A 216 -11.97 9.94 -4.98
CA LYS A 216 -13.37 10.37 -4.87
C LYS A 216 -13.73 10.65 -3.41
N GLY A 217 -14.54 11.71 -3.21
CA GLY A 217 -15.03 12.08 -1.87
C GLY A 217 -13.96 12.69 -0.95
N LEU A 218 -12.72 12.83 -1.40
CA LEU A 218 -11.68 13.52 -0.63
C LEU A 218 -11.87 15.03 -0.76
N ASP A 219 -12.23 15.68 0.35
CA ASP A 219 -12.26 17.15 0.42
C ASP A 219 -10.86 17.67 0.76
N MET A 220 -10.29 18.44 -0.16
CA MET A 220 -8.94 19.00 -0.09
C MET A 220 -8.95 20.54 -0.16
N ASN A 221 -10.06 21.17 0.21
CA ASN A 221 -10.15 22.62 0.32
C ASN A 221 -9.66 23.03 1.70
N VAL A 222 -8.66 23.91 1.74
CA VAL A 222 -8.04 24.34 2.99
C VAL A 222 -7.97 25.87 3.09
N PRO A 223 -8.25 26.47 4.25
CA PRO A 223 -7.89 27.86 4.50
C PRO A 223 -6.38 28.01 4.40
N ALA A 224 -5.91 28.97 3.62
CA ALA A 224 -4.49 29.14 3.35
C ALA A 224 -4.08 30.62 3.25
N ILE A 225 -2.80 30.84 3.47
CA ILE A 225 -2.12 32.10 3.21
C ILE A 225 -1.21 31.90 1.99
N GLU A 226 -1.46 32.65 0.93
CA GLU A 226 -0.55 32.77 -0.22
C GLU A 226 0.56 33.76 0.11
N GLY A 227 1.81 33.40 -0.12
CA GLY A 227 2.96 34.27 0.06
C GLY A 227 3.99 34.10 -1.02
N LYS A 228 5.03 34.92 -1.00
CA LYS A 228 6.18 34.85 -1.93
C LYS A 228 7.49 34.74 -1.15
N MET A 229 8.37 33.86 -1.61
CA MET A 229 9.68 33.65 -1.02
C MET A 229 10.67 33.29 -2.15
N GLY A 230 11.78 34.02 -2.28
CA GLY A 230 12.80 33.74 -3.31
C GLY A 230 12.23 33.76 -4.75
N GLY A 231 11.22 34.57 -5.02
CA GLY A 231 10.54 34.59 -6.33
C GLY A 231 9.47 33.49 -6.52
N LEU A 232 9.39 32.53 -5.62
CA LEU A 232 8.42 31.44 -5.66
C LEU A 232 7.15 31.79 -4.89
N THR A 233 6.00 31.38 -5.41
CA THR A 233 4.74 31.41 -4.66
C THR A 233 4.66 30.16 -3.75
N TYR A 234 4.31 30.38 -2.49
CA TYR A 234 4.05 29.30 -1.54
C TYR A 234 2.70 29.50 -0.87
N TYR A 235 2.17 28.40 -0.34
CA TYR A 235 0.96 28.42 0.48
C TYR A 235 1.25 27.84 1.87
N SER A 236 0.78 28.54 2.92
CA SER A 236 0.82 28.05 4.30
C SER A 236 -0.58 27.71 4.76
N PHE A 237 -0.79 26.50 5.25
CA PHE A 237 -2.09 26.00 5.70
C PHE A 237 -1.95 24.90 6.75
N SER A 238 -3.08 24.51 7.34
CA SER A 238 -3.18 23.33 8.20
C SER A 238 -4.13 22.33 7.58
N ILE A 239 -3.79 21.04 7.69
CA ILE A 239 -4.57 19.93 7.10
C ILE A 239 -4.51 18.71 8.01
N GLU A 240 -5.58 17.90 7.99
CA GLU A 240 -5.62 16.64 8.70
C GLU A 240 -4.62 15.63 8.09
N PRO A 241 -3.81 14.95 8.93
CA PRO A 241 -2.87 13.94 8.46
C PRO A 241 -3.49 12.88 7.55
N SER A 242 -4.70 12.41 7.87
CA SER A 242 -5.44 11.41 7.09
C SER A 242 -5.69 11.84 5.64
N LYS A 243 -5.93 13.12 5.40
CA LYS A 243 -6.10 13.66 4.05
C LYS A 243 -4.78 13.77 3.31
N LEU A 244 -3.75 14.32 3.97
CA LEU A 244 -2.44 14.51 3.36
C LEU A 244 -1.76 13.17 3.03
N LEU A 245 -1.87 12.16 3.90
CA LEU A 245 -1.35 10.80 3.69
C LEU A 245 -1.85 10.17 2.37
N LYS A 246 -3.10 10.42 1.99
CA LYS A 246 -3.69 9.85 0.75
C LYS A 246 -3.06 10.40 -0.53
N VAL A 247 -2.59 11.62 -0.51
CA VAL A 247 -2.03 12.29 -1.70
C VAL A 247 -0.51 12.44 -1.64
N ALA A 248 0.07 12.29 -0.44
CA ALA A 248 1.49 12.46 -0.22
C ALA A 248 2.31 11.24 -0.66
N TYR A 249 3.49 11.52 -1.17
CA TYR A 249 4.47 10.49 -1.51
C TYR A 249 5.90 10.94 -1.23
N VAL A 250 6.76 9.94 -1.12
CA VAL A 250 8.19 10.12 -0.96
C VAL A 250 8.88 9.27 -2.02
N LEU A 251 9.84 9.84 -2.74
CA LEU A 251 10.65 9.07 -3.66
C LEU A 251 11.67 8.25 -2.87
N HIS A 252 11.48 6.94 -2.83
CA HIS A 252 12.49 6.02 -2.31
C HIS A 252 13.30 5.46 -3.47
N ARG A 253 14.64 5.51 -3.36
CA ARG A 253 15.52 4.83 -4.30
C ARG A 253 15.42 3.32 -4.05
N ASN A 254 14.99 2.57 -5.04
CA ASN A 254 15.03 1.11 -5.05
C ASN A 254 15.55 0.61 -6.40
N ASN A 255 15.81 -0.70 -6.50
CA ASN A 255 16.27 -1.32 -7.74
C ASN A 255 15.27 -1.15 -8.91
N ALA A 256 13.99 -0.93 -8.63
CA ALA A 256 12.97 -0.66 -9.64
C ALA A 256 12.96 0.80 -10.16
N ASN A 257 13.71 1.74 -9.49
CA ASN A 257 13.75 3.16 -9.80
C ASN A 257 15.16 3.67 -10.12
N HIS A 258 16.02 2.84 -10.69
CA HIS A 258 17.44 3.19 -10.96
C HIS A 258 17.63 4.45 -11.78
N ASP A 259 16.68 4.78 -12.67
CA ASP A 259 16.74 5.95 -13.56
C ASP A 259 16.22 7.24 -12.90
N LEU A 260 15.64 7.15 -11.72
CA LEU A 260 15.24 8.32 -10.95
C LEU A 260 16.44 8.81 -10.15
N MET A 261 16.76 10.09 -10.27
CA MET A 261 17.87 10.77 -9.57
C MET A 261 17.95 10.36 -8.10
N PRO A 262 19.17 10.28 -7.51
CA PRO A 262 19.34 9.96 -6.09
C PRO A 262 18.66 11.06 -5.26
N THR A 263 17.46 10.77 -4.77
CA THR A 263 16.79 11.63 -3.83
C THR A 263 17.41 11.40 -2.46
N TYR A 264 17.98 12.45 -1.89
CA TYR A 264 18.54 12.45 -0.55
C TYR A 264 17.41 12.54 0.47
N GLN A 265 16.63 11.46 0.61
CA GLN A 265 15.70 11.36 1.73
C GLN A 265 16.28 10.37 2.75
N ARG A 266 16.30 10.80 4.00
CA ARG A 266 16.76 9.96 5.11
C ARG A 266 15.93 8.69 5.14
N LEU A 267 16.60 7.54 5.19
CA LEU A 267 15.93 6.25 5.38
C LEU A 267 14.99 6.34 6.58
N ILE A 268 13.73 5.96 6.34
CA ILE A 268 12.73 5.93 7.41
C ILE A 268 13.12 4.85 8.41
N GLN A 269 13.28 5.24 9.67
CA GLN A 269 13.69 4.34 10.75
C GLN A 269 12.46 3.94 11.58
N LYS A 270 12.14 2.64 11.60
CA LYS A 270 11.04 2.06 12.37
C LYS A 270 10.99 2.50 13.84
N PRO A 271 12.11 2.49 14.60
CA PRO A 271 12.09 2.94 16.00
C PRO A 271 11.67 4.41 16.13
N ARG A 272 12.11 5.26 15.19
CA ARG A 272 11.75 6.68 15.17
C ARG A 272 10.27 6.91 14.86
N LEU A 273 9.70 6.16 13.90
CA LEU A 273 8.27 6.23 13.61
C LEU A 273 7.43 5.80 14.81
N LYS A 274 7.80 4.69 15.43
CA LYS A 274 7.11 4.20 16.62
C LYS A 274 7.16 5.23 17.77
N ALA A 275 8.32 5.82 18.03
CA ALA A 275 8.45 6.86 19.04
C ALA A 275 7.59 8.10 18.73
N ILE A 276 7.52 8.51 17.46
CA ILE A 276 6.66 9.61 17.02
C ILE A 276 5.18 9.26 17.20
N GLN A 277 4.76 8.06 16.81
CA GLN A 277 3.38 7.60 16.97
C GLN A 277 2.99 7.53 18.45
N GLU A 278 3.85 7.03 19.30
CA GLU A 278 3.64 6.99 20.75
C GLU A 278 3.53 8.41 21.32
N PHE A 279 4.42 9.33 20.93
CA PHE A 279 4.39 10.72 21.32
C PHE A 279 3.08 11.41 20.92
N VAL A 280 2.64 11.23 19.66
CA VAL A 280 1.36 11.75 19.17
C VAL A 280 0.18 11.16 19.95
N ASN A 281 0.17 9.82 20.18
CA ASN A 281 -0.91 9.16 20.92
C ASN A 281 -1.00 9.60 22.40
N GLN A 282 0.08 10.13 22.97
CA GLN A 282 0.12 10.74 24.30
C GLN A 282 -0.31 12.21 24.30
N GLY A 283 -0.71 12.77 23.15
CA GLY A 283 -1.11 14.17 23.00
C GLY A 283 0.04 15.11 22.68
N GLY A 284 1.20 14.58 22.30
CA GLY A 284 2.33 15.37 21.83
C GLY A 284 2.04 16.07 20.50
N TYR A 285 2.72 17.16 20.21
CA TYR A 285 2.53 17.96 19.01
C TYR A 285 3.86 18.41 18.39
N PHE A 286 3.83 18.72 17.09
CA PHE A 286 4.96 19.21 16.32
C PHE A 286 4.65 20.63 15.82
N PRO A 287 5.34 21.66 16.31
CA PRO A 287 5.09 23.05 15.89
C PRO A 287 5.68 23.35 14.50
N ASN A 288 6.61 22.54 14.03
CA ASN A 288 7.29 22.77 12.76
C ASN A 288 6.43 22.30 11.60
N SER A 289 6.31 23.13 10.55
CA SER A 289 5.59 22.81 9.33
C SER A 289 6.22 21.64 8.57
N LEU A 290 5.41 20.86 7.89
CA LEU A 290 5.87 20.02 6.79
C LEU A 290 6.20 20.90 5.59
N ILE A 291 7.17 20.51 4.78
CA ILE A 291 7.48 21.16 3.51
C ILE A 291 7.13 20.19 2.39
N ILE A 292 6.26 20.62 1.47
CA ILE A 292 5.81 19.80 0.36
C ILE A 292 5.93 20.55 -0.96
N SER A 293 6.03 19.80 -2.06
CA SER A 293 5.82 20.29 -3.40
C SER A 293 4.54 19.68 -3.97
N ILE A 294 3.58 20.52 -4.35
CA ILE A 294 2.32 20.10 -4.96
C ILE A 294 2.56 19.96 -6.47
N ASP A 295 2.22 18.80 -7.02
CA ASP A 295 2.10 18.59 -8.47
C ASP A 295 0.72 19.07 -8.91
N SER A 296 0.69 20.21 -9.61
CA SER A 296 -0.54 20.79 -10.13
C SER A 296 -1.07 20.08 -11.38
N GLY A 297 -0.25 19.21 -11.99
CA GLY A 297 -0.53 18.59 -13.29
C GLY A 297 -0.46 19.57 -14.45
N GLY A 298 0.34 20.65 -14.31
CA GLY A 298 0.51 21.70 -15.32
C GLY A 298 -0.61 22.74 -15.34
N HIS A 299 -1.49 22.74 -14.34
CA HIS A 299 -2.56 23.71 -14.18
C HIS A 299 -2.28 24.64 -13.00
N GLN A 300 -2.74 25.90 -13.10
CA GLN A 300 -2.68 26.79 -11.95
C GLN A 300 -3.60 26.25 -10.84
N LEU A 301 -3.09 26.18 -9.59
CA LEU A 301 -3.95 25.84 -8.45
C LEU A 301 -5.00 26.93 -8.25
N GLN A 302 -6.22 26.50 -8.01
CA GLN A 302 -7.30 27.43 -7.66
C GLN A 302 -7.08 27.94 -6.23
N PHE A 303 -7.07 29.26 -6.10
CA PHE A 303 -7.00 29.96 -4.81
C PHE A 303 -8.06 31.04 -4.77
N ASP A 304 -9.11 30.81 -3.98
CA ASP A 304 -10.22 31.74 -3.82
C ASP A 304 -9.87 32.72 -2.71
N LYS A 305 -9.55 33.95 -3.11
CA LYS A 305 -9.18 35.02 -2.17
C LYS A 305 -10.36 35.38 -1.27
N ALA A 306 -10.09 35.55 0.02
CA ALA A 306 -11.07 36.08 0.95
C ALA A 306 -11.43 37.57 0.63
N ASN A 307 -12.63 37.95 0.95
CA ASN A 307 -13.07 39.34 0.76
C ASN A 307 -12.27 40.34 1.61
N THR A 308 -11.88 39.93 2.81
CA THR A 308 -11.07 40.74 3.73
C THR A 308 -9.59 40.41 3.54
N GLN A 309 -8.80 41.39 3.16
CA GLN A 309 -7.34 41.31 3.02
C GLN A 309 -6.69 42.34 3.95
N VAL A 310 -5.43 42.12 4.31
CA VAL A 310 -4.65 43.12 5.07
C VAL A 310 -4.06 44.10 4.05
N GLU A 311 -4.33 45.41 4.27
CA GLU A 311 -3.74 46.46 3.43
C GLU A 311 -2.22 46.45 3.52
N ASP A 312 -1.56 46.73 2.40
CA ASP A 312 -0.10 46.76 2.25
C ASP A 312 0.62 45.41 2.51
N SER A 313 -0.12 44.30 2.69
CA SER A 313 0.48 42.99 2.81
C SER A 313 0.77 42.35 1.45
N VAL A 314 1.97 41.80 1.29
CA VAL A 314 2.32 40.96 0.13
C VAL A 314 1.69 39.56 0.20
N SER A 315 1.20 39.15 1.37
CA SER A 315 0.49 37.89 1.56
C SER A 315 -1.01 38.08 1.39
N ARG A 316 -1.69 36.98 0.98
CA ARG A 316 -3.14 36.96 0.75
C ARG A 316 -3.78 35.79 1.49
N VAL A 317 -4.95 36.03 2.06
CA VAL A 317 -5.75 35.00 2.73
C VAL A 317 -6.80 34.48 1.78
N GLY A 318 -7.07 33.17 1.79
CA GLY A 318 -8.10 32.58 0.97
C GLY A 318 -8.30 31.09 1.22
N VAL A 319 -8.98 30.42 0.29
CA VAL A 319 -9.18 29.00 0.26
C VAL A 319 -8.36 28.40 -0.89
N LEU A 320 -7.46 27.49 -0.56
CA LEU A 320 -6.65 26.74 -1.52
C LEU A 320 -7.33 25.41 -1.85
N HIS A 321 -7.51 25.13 -3.13
CA HIS A 321 -8.02 23.84 -3.62
C HIS A 321 -6.86 22.95 -3.99
N LEU A 322 -6.54 22.00 -3.12
CA LEU A 322 -5.46 21.03 -3.34
C LEU A 322 -5.90 19.92 -4.31
N PRO A 323 -4.99 19.38 -5.13
CA PRO A 323 -5.31 18.27 -6.01
C PRO A 323 -5.75 17.02 -5.23
N ARG A 324 -6.86 16.42 -5.64
CA ARG A 324 -7.42 15.19 -5.05
C ARG A 324 -6.96 13.94 -5.81
N ARG A 325 -5.64 13.82 -6.02
CA ARG A 325 -5.05 12.76 -6.82
C ARG A 325 -3.96 12.03 -6.03
N TYR A 326 -3.86 10.72 -6.24
CA TYR A 326 -2.72 9.96 -5.72
C TYR A 326 -1.40 10.53 -6.23
N GLN A 327 -0.40 10.61 -5.36
CA GLN A 327 0.93 11.15 -5.64
C GLN A 327 0.93 12.61 -6.13
N SER A 328 0.04 13.45 -5.63
CA SER A 328 0.02 14.88 -5.97
C SER A 328 0.77 15.79 -5.00
N ALA A 329 1.30 15.26 -3.89
CA ALA A 329 2.06 16.04 -2.91
C ALA A 329 3.38 15.32 -2.56
N TYR A 330 4.49 15.80 -3.10
CA TYR A 330 5.82 15.30 -2.76
C TYR A 330 6.30 15.89 -1.44
N ILE A 331 6.67 15.04 -0.48
CA ILE A 331 7.18 15.49 0.83
C ILE A 331 8.67 15.80 0.70
N ILE A 332 9.03 17.05 0.92
CA ILE A 332 10.43 17.52 0.93
C ILE A 332 11.02 17.34 2.32
N ASP A 333 10.31 17.81 3.38
CA ASP A 333 10.67 17.59 4.77
C ASP A 333 9.46 17.22 5.63
N GLY A 334 9.72 16.47 6.70
CA GLY A 334 8.73 16.08 7.69
C GLY A 334 8.07 14.71 7.46
N GLN A 335 8.60 13.89 6.57
CA GLN A 335 8.06 12.55 6.29
C GLN A 335 7.83 11.70 7.53
N HIS A 336 8.77 11.67 8.48
CA HIS A 336 8.61 10.91 9.73
C HIS A 336 7.46 11.44 10.59
N ARG A 337 7.23 12.75 10.59
CA ARG A 337 6.11 13.38 11.32
C ARG A 337 4.78 12.97 10.71
N LEU A 338 4.63 13.09 9.39
CA LEU A 338 3.40 12.70 8.70
C LEU A 338 3.12 11.20 8.86
N TYR A 339 4.10 10.34 8.58
CA TYR A 339 3.90 8.89 8.69
C TYR A 339 3.69 8.41 10.13
N GLY A 340 4.21 9.13 11.12
CA GLY A 340 3.96 8.85 12.53
C GLY A 340 2.52 9.10 12.96
N TYR A 341 1.74 9.88 12.20
CA TYR A 341 0.30 10.00 12.42
C TYR A 341 -0.49 8.81 11.89
N SER A 342 0.05 8.07 10.89
CA SER A 342 -0.67 6.94 10.29
C SER A 342 -0.98 5.85 11.34
N GLY A 343 -2.26 5.48 11.43
CA GLY A 343 -2.76 4.54 12.44
C GLY A 343 -2.78 5.09 13.87
N SER A 344 -2.52 6.37 14.10
CA SER A 344 -2.72 7.01 15.40
C SER A 344 -4.19 7.40 15.60
N ARG A 345 -4.60 7.52 16.88
CA ARG A 345 -5.96 7.99 17.21
C ARG A 345 -6.25 9.43 16.76
N PHE A 346 -5.22 10.18 16.40
CA PHE A 346 -5.29 11.58 16.01
C PHE A 346 -5.11 11.81 14.51
N GLU A 347 -5.03 10.76 13.71
CA GLU A 347 -4.82 10.84 12.26
C GLU A 347 -5.86 11.72 11.55
N SER A 348 -7.14 11.66 12.00
CA SER A 348 -8.25 12.42 11.39
C SER A 348 -8.76 13.60 12.23
N THR A 349 -8.23 13.81 13.44
CA THR A 349 -8.73 14.84 14.37
C THR A 349 -7.72 15.93 14.65
N ASN A 350 -6.44 15.70 14.39
CA ASN A 350 -5.43 16.74 14.45
C ASN A 350 -5.26 17.42 13.10
N CYS A 351 -4.78 18.68 13.14
CA CYS A 351 -4.28 19.38 11.97
C CYS A 351 -2.77 19.57 12.10
N ILE A 352 -2.04 19.39 11.00
CA ILE A 352 -0.61 19.64 10.93
C ILE A 352 -0.31 20.83 10.03
N PRO A 353 0.63 21.73 10.44
CA PRO A 353 1.00 22.88 9.63
C PRO A 353 1.84 22.43 8.41
N VAL A 354 1.56 23.04 7.26
CA VAL A 354 2.21 22.76 5.98
C VAL A 354 2.64 24.04 5.30
N VAL A 355 3.84 24.04 4.73
CA VAL A 355 4.29 25.00 3.74
C VAL A 355 4.42 24.27 2.41
N ALA A 356 3.64 24.70 1.42
CA ALA A 356 3.55 24.06 0.12
C ALA A 356 4.04 24.98 -0.99
N PHE A 357 4.96 24.49 -1.81
CA PHE A 357 5.31 25.08 -3.09
C PHE A 357 4.58 24.35 -4.22
N VAL A 358 4.49 24.96 -5.38
CA VAL A 358 3.81 24.36 -6.55
C VAL A 358 4.85 24.08 -7.62
N ASP A 359 4.80 22.85 -8.15
CA ASP A 359 5.61 22.38 -9.30
C ASP A 359 7.11 22.67 -9.17
N LEU A 360 7.67 22.52 -7.96
CA LEU A 360 9.11 22.65 -7.77
C LEU A 360 9.84 21.63 -8.65
N ASN A 361 10.82 22.09 -9.41
CA ASN A 361 11.73 21.21 -10.12
C ASN A 361 12.61 20.41 -9.15
N LYS A 362 13.21 19.32 -9.62
CA LYS A 362 14.03 18.40 -8.79
C LYS A 362 15.18 19.11 -8.07
N GLU A 363 15.83 20.08 -8.71
CA GLU A 363 16.93 20.85 -8.14
C GLU A 363 16.46 21.72 -6.97
N ALA A 364 15.33 22.42 -7.13
CA ALA A 364 14.74 23.24 -6.07
C ALA A 364 14.25 22.37 -4.89
N GLN A 365 13.70 21.18 -5.18
CA GLN A 365 13.32 20.21 -4.13
C GLN A 365 14.53 19.75 -3.30
N LEU A 366 15.67 19.47 -3.95
CA LEU A 366 16.92 19.13 -3.28
C LEU A 366 17.42 20.28 -2.40
N ASN A 367 17.45 21.51 -2.95
CA ASN A 367 17.90 22.69 -2.21
C ASN A 367 17.07 22.93 -0.93
N CYS A 368 15.75 22.72 -0.98
CA CYS A 368 14.88 22.82 0.19
C CYS A 368 15.11 21.72 1.24
N SER A 369 15.70 20.57 0.86
CA SER A 369 15.95 19.44 1.78
C SER A 369 17.28 19.54 2.56
N TRP A 370 18.17 20.48 2.20
CA TRP A 370 19.48 20.68 2.82
C TRP A 370 19.47 21.66 4.00
N ILE A 371 18.35 22.34 4.23
CA ILE A 371 18.14 23.26 5.36
C ILE A 371 17.44 22.54 6.51
#